data_74a707e9ea4bdd9fc8e14b409768adc1
#
_entry.id   74a707e9ea4bdd9fc8e14b409768adc1
#
_cell.length_a   1.000
_cell.length_b   1.000
_cell.length_c   1.000
_cell.angle_alpha   90.00
_cell.angle_beta   90.00
_cell.angle_gamma   90.00
#
_symmetry.space_group_name_H-M   'P 1'
#
loop_
_entity.id
_entity.type
_entity.pdbx_description
1 polymer ?
#
loop_
_entity_poly.entity_id
_entity_poly.type
_entity_poly.pdbx_seq_one_letter_code
_entity_poly.pdbx_strand_id
1 'polypeptide(L)'
;KQTLPKALMKVVEGISPVFAREAEHYTARGSEIIVEDMTDEHFDRLTFYLKKTADEIKSGQNKYTVLKTKDGLLKDFCFTDISQYGNLMVTKEFESPSELLDYFYSQRDSVARMKQKAQDLFKLLVNTTDRIARRTANQRQELKECANRDKLKKYGDLIMANLPNINLVTNYFK
;
A
#
# COMPACT_ATOMS: atom_id res chain seq x y z
N LYS A 1 15.47 3.29 -26.35
CA LYS A 1 16.53 3.07 -25.35
C LYS A 1 16.03 2.13 -24.27
N GLN A 2 16.69 1.00 -24.09
CA GLN A 2 16.27 -0.03 -23.16
C GLN A 2 17.38 -0.27 -22.13
N THR A 3 17.03 -0.27 -20.83
CA THR A 3 17.99 -0.58 -19.77
C THR A 3 18.30 -2.09 -19.76
N LEU A 4 19.50 -2.44 -19.31
CA LEU A 4 19.95 -3.83 -19.27
C LEU A 4 18.99 -4.76 -18.51
N PRO A 5 18.44 -4.42 -17.32
CA PRO A 5 17.49 -5.28 -16.62
C PRO A 5 16.22 -5.57 -17.42
N LYS A 6 15.69 -4.57 -18.12
CA LYS A 6 14.50 -4.75 -18.97
C LYS A 6 14.78 -5.64 -20.17
N ALA A 7 15.97 -5.51 -20.76
CA ALA A 7 16.40 -6.38 -21.85
C ALA A 7 16.55 -7.84 -21.41
N LEU A 8 17.20 -8.08 -20.27
CA LEU A 8 17.36 -9.41 -19.69
C LEU A 8 16.03 -10.09 -19.41
N MET A 9 15.10 -9.39 -18.75
CA MET A 9 13.75 -9.94 -18.46
C MET A 9 12.93 -10.24 -19.72
N LYS A 10 13.22 -9.57 -20.83
CA LYS A 10 12.52 -9.81 -22.10
C LYS A 10 13.08 -11.01 -22.87
N VAL A 11 14.38 -11.25 -22.77
CA VAL A 11 15.09 -12.26 -23.57
C VAL A 11 15.20 -13.59 -22.84
N VAL A 12 15.37 -13.56 -21.53
CA VAL A 12 15.58 -14.76 -20.70
C VAL A 12 14.37 -15.00 -19.80
N GLU A 13 13.69 -16.10 -20.01
CA GLU A 13 12.57 -16.51 -19.16
C GLU A 13 13.03 -16.87 -17.74
N GLY A 14 12.18 -16.58 -16.76
CA GLY A 14 12.44 -16.91 -15.35
C GLY A 14 13.33 -15.94 -14.59
N ILE A 15 13.85 -14.90 -15.24
CA ILE A 15 14.64 -13.88 -14.56
C ILE A 15 13.72 -12.91 -13.81
N SER A 16 13.95 -12.80 -12.48
CA SER A 16 13.25 -11.83 -11.65
C SER A 16 13.81 -10.41 -11.81
N PRO A 17 13.02 -9.36 -11.54
CA PRO A 17 13.50 -7.97 -11.57
C PRO A 17 14.67 -7.71 -10.63
N VAL A 18 14.73 -8.43 -9.49
CA VAL A 18 15.83 -8.30 -8.51
C VAL A 18 17.11 -8.86 -9.10
N PHE A 19 17.05 -10.06 -9.67
CA PHE A 19 18.20 -10.69 -10.31
C PHE A 19 18.70 -9.88 -11.51
N ALA A 20 17.79 -9.36 -12.35
CA ALA A 20 18.17 -8.56 -13.51
C ALA A 20 18.93 -7.28 -13.10
N ARG A 21 18.51 -6.64 -12.00
CA ARG A 21 19.23 -5.48 -11.45
C ARG A 21 20.57 -5.87 -10.81
N GLU A 22 20.66 -7.03 -10.18
CA GLU A 22 21.92 -7.53 -9.63
C GLU A 22 22.94 -7.81 -10.76
N ALA A 23 22.46 -8.39 -11.86
CA ALA A 23 23.28 -8.60 -13.07
C ALA A 23 23.77 -7.27 -13.65
N GLU A 24 22.91 -6.25 -13.70
CA GLU A 24 23.33 -4.88 -14.11
C GLU A 24 24.37 -4.30 -13.15
N HIS A 25 24.11 -4.39 -11.84
CA HIS A 25 25.04 -3.90 -10.81
C HIS A 25 26.42 -4.54 -10.92
N TYR A 26 26.49 -5.86 -11.16
CA TYR A 26 27.73 -6.56 -11.37
C TYR A 26 28.41 -6.10 -12.69
N THR A 27 27.68 -6.02 -13.77
CA THR A 27 28.16 -5.68 -15.11
C THR A 27 28.71 -4.25 -15.16
N ALA A 28 27.94 -3.29 -14.66
CA ALA A 28 28.25 -1.85 -14.73
C ALA A 28 28.86 -1.29 -13.43
N ARG A 29 29.30 -2.15 -12.49
CA ARG A 29 29.92 -1.75 -11.20
C ARG A 29 29.08 -0.75 -10.41
N GLY A 30 27.78 -0.96 -10.37
CA GLY A 30 26.85 -0.15 -9.60
C GLY A 30 26.24 1.04 -10.35
N SER A 31 26.55 1.21 -11.63
CA SER A 31 25.93 2.22 -12.49
C SER A 31 24.75 1.63 -13.27
N GLU A 32 23.78 2.46 -13.62
CA GLU A 32 22.75 2.06 -14.59
C GLU A 32 23.33 2.08 -16.01
N ILE A 33 22.98 1.09 -16.85
CA ILE A 33 23.48 1.02 -18.21
C ILE A 33 22.33 0.77 -19.21
N ILE A 34 22.44 1.46 -20.35
CA ILE A 34 21.56 1.25 -21.51
C ILE A 34 22.23 0.24 -22.45
N VAL A 35 21.46 -0.69 -23.01
CA VAL A 35 22.02 -1.74 -23.86
C VAL A 35 22.80 -1.21 -25.05
N GLU A 36 22.39 -0.05 -25.60
CA GLU A 36 23.06 0.61 -26.73
C GLU A 36 24.46 1.15 -26.36
N ASP A 37 24.69 1.43 -25.06
CA ASP A 37 25.94 2.01 -24.55
C ASP A 37 26.87 0.94 -23.95
N MET A 38 26.54 -0.35 -24.09
CA MET A 38 27.34 -1.46 -23.60
C MET A 38 28.61 -1.65 -24.45
N THR A 39 29.75 -1.79 -23.76
CA THR A 39 31.04 -2.14 -24.35
C THR A 39 31.27 -3.66 -24.30
N ASP A 40 32.27 -4.16 -25.06
CA ASP A 40 32.68 -5.56 -25.03
C ASP A 40 33.00 -6.03 -23.61
N GLU A 41 33.65 -5.18 -22.79
CA GLU A 41 33.92 -5.50 -21.40
C GLU A 41 32.64 -5.71 -20.56
N HIS A 42 31.59 -4.97 -20.84
CA HIS A 42 30.30 -5.18 -20.18
C HIS A 42 29.67 -6.51 -20.60
N PHE A 43 29.77 -6.89 -21.87
CA PHE A 43 29.27 -8.18 -22.34
C PHE A 43 30.05 -9.35 -21.75
N ASP A 44 31.37 -9.24 -21.60
CA ASP A 44 32.20 -10.27 -20.99
C ASP A 44 31.84 -10.45 -19.51
N ARG A 45 31.69 -9.36 -18.75
CA ARG A 45 31.27 -9.41 -17.35
C ARG A 45 29.87 -10.00 -17.18
N LEU A 46 28.93 -9.57 -18.00
CA LEU A 46 27.55 -10.10 -17.98
C LEU A 46 27.56 -11.61 -18.26
N THR A 47 28.27 -12.03 -19.30
CA THR A 47 28.36 -13.44 -19.69
C THR A 47 29.01 -14.28 -18.59
N PHE A 48 30.06 -13.77 -17.97
CA PHE A 48 30.72 -14.41 -16.84
C PHE A 48 29.77 -14.57 -15.65
N TYR A 49 29.04 -13.48 -15.28
CA TYR A 49 28.11 -13.50 -14.18
C TYR A 49 26.95 -14.50 -14.39
N LEU A 50 26.36 -14.50 -15.57
CA LEU A 50 25.29 -15.42 -15.92
C LEU A 50 25.75 -16.88 -15.94
N LYS A 51 26.93 -17.17 -16.51
CA LYS A 51 27.51 -18.52 -16.48
C LYS A 51 27.81 -19.00 -15.07
N LYS A 52 28.48 -18.15 -14.26
CA LYS A 52 28.75 -18.44 -12.85
C LYS A 52 27.48 -18.79 -12.10
N THR A 53 26.45 -17.96 -12.22
CA THR A 53 25.16 -18.20 -11.55
C THR A 53 24.49 -19.49 -12.02
N ALA A 54 24.55 -19.78 -13.32
CA ALA A 54 24.00 -21.01 -13.87
C ALA A 54 24.74 -22.27 -13.34
N ASP A 55 26.06 -22.19 -13.17
CA ASP A 55 26.87 -23.28 -12.64
C ASP A 55 26.64 -23.46 -11.13
N GLU A 56 26.47 -22.38 -10.36
CA GLU A 56 26.08 -22.43 -8.95
C GLU A 56 24.71 -23.09 -8.76
N ILE A 57 23.73 -22.77 -9.60
CA ILE A 57 22.41 -23.42 -9.58
C ILE A 57 22.52 -24.91 -9.91
N LYS A 58 23.27 -25.28 -10.94
CA LYS A 58 23.46 -26.68 -11.34
C LYS A 58 24.17 -27.52 -10.29
N SER A 59 25.13 -26.92 -9.57
CA SER A 59 25.86 -27.58 -8.49
C SER A 59 25.12 -27.58 -7.16
N GLY A 60 24.00 -26.87 -7.05
CA GLY A 60 23.25 -26.72 -5.80
C GLY A 60 23.96 -25.90 -4.73
N GLN A 61 24.96 -25.09 -5.12
CA GLN A 61 25.73 -24.22 -4.22
C GLN A 61 25.23 -22.78 -4.18
N ASN A 62 24.08 -22.53 -4.81
CA ASN A 62 23.48 -21.21 -4.80
C ASN A 62 22.90 -20.86 -3.43
N LYS A 63 22.90 -19.57 -3.12
CA LYS A 63 22.35 -19.02 -1.89
C LYS A 63 20.94 -18.48 -2.15
N TYR A 64 20.07 -18.64 -1.16
CA TYR A 64 18.71 -18.15 -1.21
C TYR A 64 18.58 -16.95 -0.28
N THR A 65 18.34 -15.77 -0.83
CA THR A 65 18.43 -14.51 -0.07
C THR A 65 17.08 -13.80 -0.04
N VAL A 66 16.66 -13.36 1.14
CA VAL A 66 15.51 -12.48 1.36
C VAL A 66 15.99 -11.07 1.64
N LEU A 67 15.39 -10.09 0.96
CA LEU A 67 15.63 -8.66 1.14
C LEU A 67 14.63 -8.05 2.11
N LYS A 68 15.15 -7.31 3.10
CA LYS A 68 14.37 -6.56 4.08
C LYS A 68 14.79 -5.11 4.11
N THR A 69 13.85 -4.21 4.42
CA THR A 69 14.21 -2.87 4.86
C THR A 69 14.86 -2.89 6.24
N LYS A 70 15.50 -1.79 6.64
CA LYS A 70 16.02 -1.62 8.00
C LYS A 70 14.94 -1.75 9.08
N ASP A 71 13.69 -1.43 8.75
CA ASP A 71 12.52 -1.57 9.62
C ASP A 71 11.97 -3.01 9.67
N GLY A 72 12.64 -3.96 9.02
CA GLY A 72 12.28 -5.38 9.02
C GLY A 72 11.18 -5.78 8.03
N LEU A 73 10.68 -4.85 7.18
CA LEU A 73 9.68 -5.16 6.17
C LEU A 73 10.31 -5.95 5.02
N LEU A 74 9.67 -7.07 4.65
CA LEU A 74 10.07 -7.86 3.50
C LEU A 74 9.82 -7.10 2.20
N LYS A 75 10.80 -7.12 1.32
CA LYS A 75 10.71 -6.47 -0.01
C LYS A 75 10.64 -7.49 -1.12
N ASP A 76 11.62 -8.37 -1.20
CA ASP A 76 11.75 -9.34 -2.28
C ASP A 76 12.64 -10.50 -1.86
N PHE A 77 12.81 -11.48 -2.74
CA PHE A 77 13.73 -12.60 -2.53
C PHE A 77 14.42 -12.97 -3.85
N CYS A 78 15.57 -13.63 -3.73
CA CYS A 78 16.34 -14.10 -4.88
C CYS A 78 17.03 -15.42 -4.55
N PHE A 79 17.40 -16.14 -5.61
CA PHE A 79 18.15 -17.40 -5.52
C PHE A 79 19.67 -17.21 -5.58
N THR A 80 20.14 -15.96 -5.51
CA THR A 80 21.56 -15.59 -5.46
C THR A 80 21.80 -14.56 -4.36
N ASP A 81 23.05 -14.33 -4.02
CA ASP A 81 23.47 -13.17 -3.23
C ASP A 81 23.09 -11.87 -3.94
N ILE A 82 22.72 -10.88 -3.13
CA ILE A 82 22.30 -9.55 -3.62
C ILE A 82 23.16 -8.49 -2.96
N SER A 83 23.92 -7.78 -3.77
CA SER A 83 24.84 -6.72 -3.35
C SER A 83 24.40 -5.31 -3.77
N GLN A 84 23.53 -5.19 -4.76
CA GLN A 84 23.11 -3.91 -5.36
C GLN A 84 22.56 -2.89 -4.38
N TYR A 85 22.04 -3.31 -3.25
CA TYR A 85 21.47 -2.39 -2.26
C TYR A 85 22.44 -1.98 -1.15
N GLY A 86 23.63 -2.60 -1.09
CA GLY A 86 24.62 -2.34 -0.05
C GLY A 86 24.00 -2.24 1.35
N ASN A 87 24.26 -1.15 2.06
CA ASN A 87 23.75 -0.91 3.42
C ASN A 87 22.30 -0.38 3.47
N LEU A 88 21.62 -0.22 2.33
CA LEU A 88 20.25 0.28 2.29
C LEU A 88 19.24 -0.79 2.70
N MET A 89 19.56 -2.05 2.47
CA MET A 89 18.72 -3.20 2.84
C MET A 89 19.51 -4.21 3.66
N VAL A 90 18.78 -5.02 4.40
CA VAL A 90 19.31 -6.15 5.16
C VAL A 90 18.98 -7.42 4.40
N THR A 91 19.98 -8.26 4.19
CA THR A 91 19.82 -9.57 3.56
C THR A 91 19.78 -10.66 4.63
N LYS A 92 18.95 -11.67 4.42
CA LYS A 92 18.92 -12.89 5.20
C LYS A 92 19.05 -14.08 4.27
N GLU A 93 20.03 -14.93 4.51
CA GLU A 93 20.31 -16.14 3.73
C GLU A 93 19.54 -17.35 4.29
N PHE A 94 19.20 -18.29 3.42
CA PHE A 94 18.56 -19.56 3.71
C PHE A 94 19.27 -20.68 2.97
N GLU A 95 19.23 -21.88 3.54
CA GLU A 95 19.88 -23.07 2.96
C GLU A 95 19.00 -23.74 1.90
N SER A 96 17.68 -23.56 1.97
CA SER A 96 16.77 -24.15 1.01
C SER A 96 15.76 -23.14 0.45
N PRO A 97 15.31 -23.34 -0.83
CA PRO A 97 14.27 -22.50 -1.43
C PRO A 97 12.92 -22.61 -0.69
N SER A 98 12.61 -23.79 -0.15
CA SER A 98 11.37 -24.03 0.60
C SER A 98 11.34 -23.21 1.88
N GLU A 99 12.41 -23.21 2.67
CA GLU A 99 12.50 -22.40 3.88
C GLU A 99 12.42 -20.91 3.59
N LEU A 100 13.06 -20.45 2.52
CA LEU A 100 12.96 -19.06 2.08
C LEU A 100 11.52 -18.68 1.74
N LEU A 101 10.84 -19.51 0.92
CA LEU A 101 9.46 -19.23 0.49
C LEU A 101 8.50 -19.28 1.67
N ASP A 102 8.59 -20.26 2.55
CA ASP A 102 7.77 -20.36 3.76
C ASP A 102 7.97 -19.13 4.65
N TYR A 103 9.23 -18.75 4.87
CA TYR A 103 9.53 -17.55 5.64
C TYR A 103 8.96 -16.30 5.00
N PHE A 104 9.19 -16.10 3.70
CA PHE A 104 8.75 -14.88 2.98
C PHE A 104 7.24 -14.76 2.97
N TYR A 105 6.51 -15.80 2.58
CA TYR A 105 5.06 -15.74 2.45
C TYR A 105 4.34 -15.74 3.80
N SER A 106 4.80 -16.52 4.79
CA SER A 106 4.18 -16.49 6.12
C SER A 106 4.29 -15.12 6.79
N GLN A 107 5.43 -14.46 6.67
CA GLN A 107 5.62 -13.10 7.20
C GLN A 107 4.77 -12.08 6.42
N ARG A 108 4.74 -12.16 5.10
CA ARG A 108 3.93 -11.29 4.25
C ARG A 108 2.44 -11.41 4.56
N ASP A 109 1.95 -12.63 4.71
CA ASP A 109 0.54 -12.91 5.03
C ASP A 109 0.19 -12.43 6.44
N SER A 110 1.09 -12.57 7.41
CA SER A 110 0.91 -12.05 8.76
C SER A 110 0.76 -10.52 8.76
N VAL A 111 1.66 -9.82 8.06
CA VAL A 111 1.61 -8.35 7.92
C VAL A 111 0.33 -7.92 7.19
N ALA A 112 -0.04 -8.62 6.11
CA ALA A 112 -1.26 -8.32 5.37
C ALA A 112 -2.52 -8.46 6.24
N ARG A 113 -2.62 -9.55 7.02
CA ARG A 113 -3.73 -9.76 7.97
C ARG A 113 -3.77 -8.69 9.06
N MET A 114 -2.62 -8.31 9.62
CA MET A 114 -2.57 -7.23 10.62
C MET A 114 -3.00 -5.89 10.03
N LYS A 115 -2.55 -5.58 8.82
CA LYS A 115 -2.96 -4.35 8.12
C LYS A 115 -4.47 -4.34 7.85
N GLN A 116 -5.04 -5.45 7.41
CA GLN A 116 -6.48 -5.55 7.17
C GLN A 116 -7.28 -5.31 8.46
N LYS A 117 -6.90 -5.98 9.57
CA LYS A 117 -7.55 -5.79 10.87
C LYS A 117 -7.46 -4.34 11.36
N ALA A 118 -6.29 -3.70 11.18
CA ALA A 118 -6.11 -2.30 11.53
C ALA A 118 -7.01 -1.36 10.71
N GLN A 119 -7.16 -1.62 9.41
CA GLN A 119 -8.06 -0.86 8.54
C GLN A 119 -9.53 -1.03 8.93
N ASP A 120 -9.95 -2.26 9.27
CA ASP A 120 -11.32 -2.54 9.71
C ASP A 120 -11.65 -1.79 11.02
N LEU A 121 -10.73 -1.81 11.99
CA LEU A 121 -10.86 -1.04 13.23
C LEU A 121 -10.92 0.46 12.97
N PHE A 122 -10.06 0.98 12.11
CA PHE A 122 -10.05 2.40 11.77
C PHE A 122 -11.36 2.84 11.12
N LYS A 123 -11.87 2.03 10.18
CA LYS A 123 -13.17 2.26 9.54
C LYS A 123 -14.33 2.27 10.55
N LEU A 124 -14.30 1.34 11.50
CA LEU A 124 -15.29 1.28 12.58
C LEU A 124 -15.25 2.56 13.44
N LEU A 125 -14.07 3.01 13.82
CA LEU A 125 -13.89 4.23 14.62
C LEU A 125 -14.39 5.48 13.87
N VAL A 126 -13.99 5.66 12.62
CA VAL A 126 -14.43 6.79 11.79
C VAL A 126 -15.95 6.80 11.65
N ASN A 127 -16.56 5.67 11.26
CA ASN A 127 -18.02 5.58 11.12
C ASN A 127 -18.76 5.86 12.43
N THR A 128 -18.21 5.42 13.57
CA THR A 128 -18.80 5.66 14.88
C THR A 128 -18.69 7.13 15.28
N THR A 129 -17.54 7.74 15.05
CA THR A 129 -17.31 9.17 15.32
C THR A 129 -18.23 10.04 14.48
N ASP A 130 -18.37 9.77 13.19
CA ASP A 130 -19.27 10.49 12.30
C ASP A 130 -20.72 10.37 12.72
N ARG A 131 -21.14 9.18 13.14
CA ARG A 131 -22.50 8.96 13.66
C ARG A 131 -22.77 9.76 14.92
N ILE A 132 -21.81 9.78 15.85
CA ILE A 132 -21.92 10.56 17.09
C ILE A 132 -21.95 12.06 16.78
N ALA A 133 -21.09 12.53 15.88
CA ALA A 133 -21.04 13.93 15.48
C ALA A 133 -22.38 14.40 14.89
N ARG A 134 -22.98 13.61 13.99
CA ARG A 134 -24.31 13.90 13.43
C ARG A 134 -25.40 13.92 14.49
N ARG A 135 -25.42 12.94 15.41
CA ARG A 135 -26.35 12.93 16.53
C ARG A 135 -26.23 14.17 17.40
N THR A 136 -25.01 14.53 17.76
CA THR A 136 -24.75 15.73 18.59
C THR A 136 -25.19 17.01 17.88
N ALA A 137 -24.96 17.12 16.57
CA ALA A 137 -25.41 18.26 15.75
C ALA A 137 -26.94 18.37 15.76
N ASN A 138 -27.64 17.25 15.52
CA ASN A 138 -29.11 17.22 15.53
C ASN A 138 -29.68 17.59 16.90
N GLN A 139 -29.13 17.02 17.99
CA GLN A 139 -29.57 17.36 19.34
C GLN A 139 -29.35 18.84 19.69
N ARG A 140 -28.22 19.42 19.24
CA ARG A 140 -27.97 20.86 19.41
C ARG A 140 -29.00 21.71 18.63
N GLN A 141 -29.39 21.25 17.45
CA GLN A 141 -30.41 21.93 16.65
C GLN A 141 -31.78 21.83 17.33
N GLU A 142 -32.19 20.64 17.77
CA GLU A 142 -33.44 20.42 18.52
C GLU A 142 -33.49 21.27 19.79
N LEU A 143 -32.38 21.37 20.55
CA LEU A 143 -32.30 22.25 21.72
C LEU A 143 -32.53 23.74 21.38
N LYS A 144 -31.98 24.22 20.23
CA LYS A 144 -32.22 25.59 19.78
C LYS A 144 -33.68 25.80 19.40
N GLU A 145 -34.31 24.85 18.78
CA GLU A 145 -35.74 24.91 18.43
C GLU A 145 -36.61 24.86 19.68
N CYS A 146 -36.28 24.02 20.66
CA CYS A 146 -36.95 23.97 21.95
C CYS A 146 -36.84 25.28 22.77
N ALA A 147 -35.77 26.02 22.61
CA ALA A 147 -35.64 27.34 23.29
C ALA A 147 -36.72 28.36 22.89
N ASN A 148 -37.33 28.19 21.71
CA ASN A 148 -38.44 29.03 21.24
C ASN A 148 -39.83 28.45 21.58
N ARG A 149 -39.89 27.30 22.26
CA ARG A 149 -41.13 26.59 22.56
C ARG A 149 -42.14 27.46 23.34
N ASP A 150 -41.70 28.21 24.33
CA ASP A 150 -42.56 29.05 25.15
C ASP A 150 -43.15 30.23 24.38
N LYS A 151 -42.38 30.75 23.40
CA LYS A 151 -42.89 31.78 22.48
C LYS A 151 -43.96 31.20 21.54
N LEU A 152 -43.69 30.04 20.95
CA LEU A 152 -44.64 29.36 20.08
C LEU A 152 -45.92 28.96 20.81
N LYS A 153 -45.78 28.51 22.08
CA LYS A 153 -46.95 28.24 22.92
C LYS A 153 -47.78 29.48 23.16
N LYS A 154 -47.18 30.64 23.54
CA LYS A 154 -47.90 31.93 23.68
C LYS A 154 -48.58 32.35 22.42
N TYR A 155 -47.96 32.17 21.23
CA TYR A 155 -48.60 32.49 19.96
C TYR A 155 -49.77 31.54 19.67
N GLY A 156 -49.64 30.23 19.95
CA GLY A 156 -50.74 29.30 19.85
C GLY A 156 -51.92 29.66 20.75
N ASP A 157 -51.65 29.98 22.02
CA ASP A 157 -52.67 30.41 23.00
C ASP A 157 -53.37 31.70 22.56
N LEU A 158 -52.62 32.68 22.03
CA LEU A 158 -53.19 33.91 21.50
C LEU A 158 -54.07 33.67 20.25
N ILE A 159 -53.66 32.80 19.35
CA ILE A 159 -54.43 32.41 18.17
C ILE A 159 -55.74 31.74 18.58
N MET A 160 -55.64 30.77 19.54
CA MET A 160 -56.84 30.09 20.04
C MET A 160 -57.81 31.03 20.71
N ALA A 161 -57.33 31.97 21.56
CA ALA A 161 -58.15 32.97 22.20
C ALA A 161 -58.87 33.94 21.25
N ASN A 162 -58.28 34.22 20.11
CA ASN A 162 -58.81 35.13 19.11
C ASN A 162 -59.41 34.45 17.86
N LEU A 163 -59.56 33.15 17.89
CA LEU A 163 -60.08 32.36 16.76
C LEU A 163 -61.37 32.92 16.15
N PRO A 164 -62.34 33.43 16.98
CA PRO A 164 -63.59 34.03 16.42
C PRO A 164 -63.35 35.31 15.65
N ASN A 165 -62.26 36.03 15.92
CA ASN A 165 -61.93 37.33 15.33
C ASN A 165 -60.97 37.19 14.13
N ILE A 166 -60.49 36.00 13.84
CA ILE A 166 -59.58 35.75 12.71
C ILE A 166 -60.42 35.45 11.46
N ASN A 167 -60.56 36.43 10.57
CA ASN A 167 -61.12 36.19 9.24
C ASN A 167 -60.13 35.33 8.44
N LEU A 168 -60.48 34.07 8.20
CA LEU A 168 -59.79 33.21 7.27
C LEU A 168 -60.00 33.70 5.82
N VAL A 169 -59.12 34.56 5.36
CA VAL A 169 -59.07 34.88 3.92
C VAL A 169 -58.45 33.65 3.24
N THR A 170 -59.33 32.78 2.76
CA THR A 170 -58.93 31.69 1.88
C THR A 170 -58.56 32.27 0.52
N ASN A 171 -57.31 32.59 0.31
CA ASN A 171 -56.79 32.82 -1.05
C ASN A 171 -56.69 31.47 -1.75
N TYR A 172 -57.72 31.19 -2.58
CA TYR A 172 -57.62 30.15 -3.58
C TYR A 172 -56.66 30.64 -4.64
N PHE A 173 -55.43 30.09 -4.64
CA PHE A 173 -54.60 30.18 -5.83
C PHE A 173 -55.17 29.21 -6.88
N LYS A 174 -55.58 29.78 -8.01
CA LYS A 174 -55.85 29.09 -9.27
C LYS A 174 -54.55 28.65 -9.89
#